data_2201fec344f961cdbea33d024088e874
#
_entry.id   2201fec344f961cdbea33d024088e874
#
_cell.length_a   1.000
_cell.length_b   1.000
_cell.length_c   1.000
_cell.angle_alpha   90.00
_cell.angle_beta   90.00
_cell.angle_gamma   90.00
#
_symmetry.space_group_name_H-M   'P 1'
#
loop_
_entity.id
_entity.type
_entity.pdbx_description
1 polymer ?
#
loop_
_entity_poly.entity_id
_entity_poly.type
_entity_poly.pdbx_seq_one_letter_code
_entity_poly.pdbx_strand_id
1 'polypeptide(L)'
;MKKYFYLLLLVAAVVISSCNKSEEYKTDAISEFMPLIIGKYITYNLDSLVFASNTIPYDRVIKYQVKQAVIDTVKDNLGRSGYSIRRYIRKSSTDDWQADNTFFALNTGTTYEFVENNMRYLKLTQPIRNGYTWKGNSYIDTYSANSNVKYLDSWDYNYDSVNTPLSVGANKIASSLKVSERNEVLGDTTNLATYSEINFSVSNYGRGIGLVYHKFLHQEYQPPTPGTFGYKLGYGITLTMIDHN
;
A
#
# COMPACT_ATOMS: atom_id res chain seq x y z
N MET A 1 20.06 -16.52 -61.50
CA MET A 1 18.99 -15.82 -60.73
C MET A 1 18.19 -16.75 -59.83
N LYS A 2 17.69 -17.92 -60.25
CA LYS A 2 16.90 -18.83 -59.41
C LYS A 2 17.62 -19.34 -58.14
N LYS A 3 18.95 -19.59 -58.20
CA LYS A 3 19.71 -20.07 -57.01
C LYS A 3 19.80 -19.07 -55.87
N TYR A 4 19.88 -17.77 -56.16
CA TYR A 4 19.93 -16.71 -55.14
C TYR A 4 18.56 -16.46 -54.55
N PHE A 5 17.48 -16.69 -55.28
CA PHE A 5 16.11 -16.58 -54.76
C PHE A 5 15.82 -17.64 -53.68
N TYR A 6 16.27 -18.88 -53.86
CA TYR A 6 16.12 -19.94 -52.85
C TYR A 6 16.98 -19.67 -51.58
N LEU A 7 18.18 -19.10 -51.79
CA LEU A 7 19.03 -18.73 -50.65
C LEU A 7 18.40 -17.61 -49.82
N LEU A 8 17.78 -16.62 -50.47
CA LEU A 8 17.07 -15.53 -49.80
C LEU A 8 15.84 -16.01 -49.02
N LEU A 9 15.09 -16.97 -49.56
CA LEU A 9 13.96 -17.62 -48.94
C LEU A 9 14.38 -18.44 -47.71
N LEU A 10 15.52 -19.13 -47.79
CA LEU A 10 16.05 -19.91 -46.67
C LEU A 10 16.52 -19.02 -45.50
N VAL A 11 17.17 -17.87 -45.81
CA VAL A 11 17.56 -16.89 -44.79
C VAL A 11 16.35 -16.24 -44.15
N ALA A 12 15.29 -15.90 -44.92
CA ALA A 12 14.06 -15.34 -44.40
C ALA A 12 13.32 -16.33 -43.46
N ALA A 13 13.34 -17.63 -43.79
CA ALA A 13 12.72 -18.68 -42.91
C ALA A 13 13.44 -18.83 -41.56
N VAL A 14 14.77 -18.65 -41.52
CA VAL A 14 15.56 -18.74 -40.27
C VAL A 14 15.31 -17.53 -39.36
N VAL A 15 15.10 -16.33 -39.93
CA VAL A 15 14.81 -15.11 -39.16
C VAL A 15 13.43 -15.16 -38.49
N ILE A 16 12.45 -15.83 -39.10
CA ILE A 16 11.08 -15.93 -38.55
C ILE A 16 11.03 -16.92 -37.39
N SER A 17 11.92 -17.93 -37.32
CA SER A 17 11.93 -18.91 -36.22
C SER A 17 12.65 -18.44 -34.96
N SER A 18 13.27 -17.27 -34.95
CA SER A 18 14.08 -16.76 -33.84
C SER A 18 13.29 -15.98 -32.77
N CYS A 19 11.98 -15.78 -32.92
CA CYS A 19 11.18 -14.91 -32.05
C CYS A 19 9.99 -15.57 -31.40
N ASN A 20 10.15 -16.76 -30.74
CA ASN A 20 9.06 -17.30 -29.94
C ASN A 20 9.56 -18.09 -28.71
N LYS A 21 10.42 -17.47 -27.88
CA LYS A 21 10.52 -17.84 -26.46
C LYS A 21 10.15 -16.63 -25.65
N SER A 22 8.85 -16.36 -25.52
CA SER A 22 8.38 -15.62 -24.35
C SER A 22 8.58 -16.58 -23.18
N GLU A 23 9.66 -16.40 -22.43
CA GLU A 23 9.76 -16.99 -21.11
C GLU A 23 8.60 -16.39 -20.31
N GLU A 24 7.56 -17.17 -20.05
CA GLU A 24 6.57 -16.83 -19.05
C GLU A 24 7.30 -16.78 -17.70
N TYR A 25 7.67 -15.58 -17.27
CA TYR A 25 8.19 -15.35 -15.93
C TYR A 25 7.08 -15.74 -14.95
N LYS A 26 7.22 -16.93 -14.37
CA LYS A 26 6.31 -17.42 -13.34
C LYS A 26 6.53 -16.56 -12.09
N THR A 27 5.68 -15.57 -11.89
CA THR A 27 5.69 -14.73 -10.69
C THR A 27 4.76 -15.31 -9.64
N ASP A 28 5.04 -15.03 -8.38
CA ASP A 28 4.17 -15.43 -7.27
C ASP A 28 2.76 -14.86 -7.45
N ALA A 29 1.74 -15.59 -7.03
CA ALA A 29 0.37 -15.10 -7.07
C ALA A 29 0.13 -14.05 -5.98
N ILE A 30 -0.70 -13.04 -6.26
CA ILE A 30 -1.12 -12.03 -5.27
C ILE A 30 -1.75 -12.68 -4.03
N SER A 31 -2.52 -13.76 -4.21
CA SER A 31 -3.16 -14.51 -3.12
C SER A 31 -2.17 -15.14 -2.14
N GLU A 32 -0.92 -15.32 -2.53
CA GLU A 32 0.11 -15.83 -1.62
C GLU A 32 0.54 -14.77 -0.59
N PHE A 33 0.50 -13.49 -0.96
CA PHE A 33 0.83 -12.38 -0.06
C PHE A 33 -0.40 -11.68 0.54
N MET A 34 -1.58 -11.91 -0.03
CA MET A 34 -2.85 -11.39 0.51
C MET A 34 -3.95 -12.44 0.41
N PRO A 35 -3.93 -13.44 1.31
CA PRO A 35 -4.94 -14.50 1.34
C PRO A 35 -6.27 -13.95 1.92
N LEU A 36 -7.25 -13.73 1.04
CA LEU A 36 -8.60 -13.32 1.41
C LEU A 36 -9.45 -14.57 1.69
N ILE A 37 -9.44 -15.03 2.94
CA ILE A 37 -10.17 -16.23 3.40
C ILE A 37 -11.10 -15.83 4.54
N ILE A 38 -12.39 -16.17 4.44
CA ILE A 38 -13.36 -15.88 5.51
C ILE A 38 -12.90 -16.52 6.83
N GLY A 39 -12.94 -15.74 7.92
CA GLY A 39 -12.46 -16.13 9.23
C GLY A 39 -10.98 -15.81 9.49
N LYS A 40 -10.19 -15.51 8.44
CA LYS A 40 -8.82 -15.06 8.62
C LYS A 40 -8.78 -13.66 9.24
N TYR A 41 -7.87 -13.48 10.20
CA TYR A 41 -7.66 -12.17 10.82
C TYR A 41 -6.18 -11.87 11.03
N ILE A 42 -5.88 -10.59 11.19
CA ILE A 42 -4.57 -10.08 11.63
C ILE A 42 -4.83 -9.01 12.69
N THR A 43 -4.08 -9.07 13.78
CA THR A 43 -4.10 -8.10 14.87
C THR A 43 -2.81 -7.28 14.85
N TYR A 44 -2.95 -5.96 15.04
CA TYR A 44 -1.83 -5.02 15.01
C TYR A 44 -1.82 -4.15 16.28
N ASN A 45 -0.63 -3.72 16.67
CA ASN A 45 -0.47 -2.46 17.37
C ASN A 45 -0.62 -1.33 16.34
N LEU A 46 -1.48 -0.36 16.65
CA LEU A 46 -1.71 0.85 15.87
C LEU A 46 -1.15 2.04 16.63
N ASP A 47 -0.11 2.67 16.07
CA ASP A 47 0.35 3.98 16.51
C ASP A 47 -0.25 5.05 15.59
N SER A 48 -1.08 5.93 16.16
CA SER A 48 -1.72 7.06 15.48
C SER A 48 -1.01 8.35 15.86
N LEU A 49 -0.24 8.91 14.94
CA LEU A 49 0.40 10.21 15.09
C LEU A 49 -0.60 11.31 14.75
N VAL A 50 -0.84 12.19 15.71
CA VAL A 50 -1.76 13.33 15.61
C VAL A 50 -0.99 14.61 15.85
N PHE A 51 -1.19 15.58 14.99
CA PHE A 51 -0.64 16.93 15.14
C PHE A 51 -1.63 17.80 15.92
N ALA A 52 -1.15 18.43 17.02
CA ALA A 52 -1.98 19.34 17.78
C ALA A 52 -2.08 20.68 17.04
N SER A 53 -3.30 21.08 16.65
CA SER A 53 -3.55 22.42 16.13
C SER A 53 -3.64 23.44 17.27
N ASN A 54 -3.05 24.63 17.08
CA ASN A 54 -3.23 25.88 17.88
C ASN A 54 -2.48 26.00 19.22
N THR A 55 -1.73 25.05 19.66
CA THR A 55 -0.81 25.21 20.78
C THR A 55 0.50 24.55 20.42
N ILE A 56 1.62 25.04 20.96
CA ILE A 56 2.97 24.54 20.74
C ILE A 56 2.98 23.13 20.11
N PRO A 57 3.73 22.88 19.03
CA PRO A 57 3.60 21.66 18.21
C PRO A 57 4.00 20.40 18.97
N TYR A 58 3.14 19.89 19.81
CA TYR A 58 3.31 18.59 20.42
C TYR A 58 2.68 17.54 19.52
N ASP A 59 3.52 16.91 18.71
CA ASP A 59 3.16 15.67 18.03
C ASP A 59 2.86 14.62 19.11
N ARG A 60 1.70 14.01 19.02
CA ARG A 60 1.20 13.03 19.98
C ARG A 60 0.95 11.70 19.31
N VAL A 61 1.56 10.64 19.81
CA VAL A 61 1.24 9.27 19.38
C VAL A 61 0.21 8.68 20.32
N ILE A 62 -0.96 8.33 19.77
CA ILE A 62 -2.02 7.61 20.47
C ILE A 62 -1.93 6.13 20.07
N LYS A 63 -1.87 5.24 21.06
CA LYS A 63 -1.69 3.81 20.83
C LYS A 63 -3.01 3.06 21.00
N TYR A 64 -3.24 2.13 20.08
CA TYR A 64 -4.39 1.22 20.09
C TYR A 64 -3.93 -0.17 19.67
N GLN A 65 -4.81 -1.14 19.81
CA GLN A 65 -4.75 -2.40 19.08
C GLN A 65 -5.93 -2.45 18.11
N VAL A 66 -5.69 -2.95 16.89
CA VAL A 66 -6.74 -3.17 15.89
C VAL A 66 -6.67 -4.59 15.37
N LYS A 67 -7.85 -5.18 15.13
CA LYS A 67 -7.98 -6.49 14.49
C LYS A 67 -8.77 -6.33 13.20
N GLN A 68 -8.19 -6.74 12.07
CA GLN A 68 -8.84 -6.79 10.77
C GLN A 68 -9.20 -8.24 10.47
N ALA A 69 -10.47 -8.54 10.27
CA ALA A 69 -10.98 -9.89 10.01
C ALA A 69 -11.77 -9.93 8.71
N VAL A 70 -11.50 -10.90 7.86
CA VAL A 70 -12.31 -11.20 6.67
C VAL A 70 -13.59 -11.87 7.14
N ILE A 71 -14.75 -11.21 6.95
CA ILE A 71 -16.01 -11.67 7.57
C ILE A 71 -16.99 -12.26 6.56
N ASP A 72 -16.98 -11.80 5.31
CA ASP A 72 -17.96 -12.19 4.32
C ASP A 72 -17.47 -11.88 2.89
N THR A 73 -18.18 -12.42 1.90
CA THR A 73 -18.05 -12.04 0.49
C THR A 73 -19.13 -11.02 0.13
N VAL A 74 -18.75 -9.99 -0.62
CA VAL A 74 -19.65 -8.94 -1.09
C VAL A 74 -19.37 -8.62 -2.56
N LYS A 75 -20.36 -8.08 -3.26
CA LYS A 75 -20.18 -7.60 -4.63
C LYS A 75 -19.98 -6.10 -4.63
N ASP A 76 -19.06 -5.62 -5.47
CA ASP A 76 -18.95 -4.20 -5.77
C ASP A 76 -20.01 -3.71 -6.77
N ASN A 77 -20.03 -2.42 -7.07
CA ASN A 77 -20.99 -1.81 -7.99
C ASN A 77 -20.88 -2.33 -9.44
N LEU A 78 -19.78 -3.00 -9.79
CA LEU A 78 -19.56 -3.64 -11.08
C LEU A 78 -19.95 -5.15 -11.05
N GLY A 79 -20.50 -5.64 -9.94
CA GLY A 79 -20.87 -7.03 -9.76
C GLY A 79 -19.69 -7.98 -9.49
N ARG A 80 -18.46 -7.45 -9.29
CA ARG A 80 -17.28 -8.26 -9.00
C ARG A 80 -17.31 -8.74 -7.55
N SER A 81 -17.04 -10.02 -7.33
CA SER A 81 -17.00 -10.60 -5.99
C SER A 81 -15.71 -10.23 -5.27
N GLY A 82 -15.83 -9.63 -4.11
CA GLY A 82 -14.74 -9.30 -3.20
C GLY A 82 -15.10 -9.68 -1.77
N TYR A 83 -14.38 -9.15 -0.80
CA TYR A 83 -14.47 -9.51 0.61
C TYR A 83 -14.72 -8.29 1.47
N SER A 84 -15.58 -8.46 2.47
CA SER A 84 -15.76 -7.50 3.56
C SER A 84 -14.74 -7.81 4.66
N ILE A 85 -13.95 -6.80 5.03
CA ILE A 85 -12.98 -6.87 6.11
C ILE A 85 -13.45 -5.93 7.21
N ARG A 86 -13.77 -6.48 8.38
CA ARG A 86 -14.17 -5.69 9.54
C ARG A 86 -12.98 -5.38 10.41
N ARG A 87 -12.80 -4.11 10.75
CA ARG A 87 -11.84 -3.66 11.75
C ARG A 87 -12.52 -3.49 13.09
N TYR A 88 -11.85 -4.02 14.12
CA TYR A 88 -12.17 -3.81 15.52
C TYR A 88 -11.01 -3.06 16.15
N ILE A 89 -11.30 -2.24 17.16
CA ILE A 89 -10.32 -1.42 17.88
C ILE A 89 -10.48 -1.62 19.39
N ARG A 90 -9.37 -1.50 20.15
CA ARG A 90 -9.33 -1.41 21.59
C ARG A 90 -8.11 -0.60 22.04
N LYS A 91 -8.15 -0.04 23.26
CA LYS A 91 -7.02 0.75 23.79
C LYS A 91 -5.89 -0.11 24.35
N SER A 92 -6.24 -1.23 24.98
CA SER A 92 -5.27 -2.16 25.58
C SER A 92 -5.66 -3.61 25.34
N SER A 93 -4.76 -4.54 25.65
CA SER A 93 -5.00 -5.98 25.51
C SER A 93 -6.08 -6.52 26.46
N THR A 94 -6.43 -5.78 27.50
CA THR A 94 -7.45 -6.15 28.48
C THR A 94 -8.84 -5.63 28.17
N ASP A 95 -8.94 -4.71 27.19
CA ASP A 95 -10.24 -4.14 26.80
C ASP A 95 -10.95 -5.02 25.77
N ASP A 96 -12.28 -4.94 25.76
CA ASP A 96 -13.10 -5.58 24.74
C ASP A 96 -12.93 -4.93 23.38
N TRP A 97 -13.02 -5.75 22.32
CA TRP A 97 -13.02 -5.29 20.95
C TRP A 97 -14.29 -4.52 20.60
N GLN A 98 -14.13 -3.29 20.13
CA GLN A 98 -15.23 -2.47 19.60
C GLN A 98 -15.18 -2.47 18.08
N ALA A 99 -16.34 -2.57 17.41
CA ALA A 99 -16.41 -2.41 15.97
C ALA A 99 -16.03 -0.97 15.61
N ASP A 100 -15.15 -0.81 14.59
CA ASP A 100 -14.59 0.49 14.24
C ASP A 100 -14.86 0.84 12.77
N ASN A 101 -14.43 0.01 11.82
CA ASN A 101 -14.58 0.28 10.40
C ASN A 101 -14.84 -1.00 9.60
N THR A 102 -15.26 -0.83 8.35
CA THR A 102 -15.39 -1.92 7.38
C THR A 102 -14.72 -1.52 6.08
N PHE A 103 -13.87 -2.39 5.56
CA PHE A 103 -13.17 -2.24 4.30
C PHE A 103 -13.72 -3.23 3.28
N PHE A 104 -13.49 -2.93 2.01
CA PHE A 104 -13.71 -3.87 0.91
C PHE A 104 -12.37 -4.23 0.30
N ALA A 105 -12.17 -5.50 0.01
CA ALA A 105 -10.97 -6.01 -0.66
C ALA A 105 -11.34 -6.90 -1.84
N LEU A 106 -10.60 -6.77 -2.94
CA LEU A 106 -10.81 -7.54 -4.16
C LEU A 106 -9.47 -8.03 -4.70
N ASN A 107 -9.35 -9.34 -4.95
CA ASN A 107 -8.25 -9.92 -5.70
C ASN A 107 -8.78 -10.34 -7.07
N THR A 108 -8.30 -9.68 -8.14
CA THR A 108 -8.68 -9.99 -9.53
C THR A 108 -7.79 -11.07 -10.17
N GLY A 109 -6.79 -11.56 -9.45
CA GLY A 109 -5.70 -12.39 -9.98
C GLY A 109 -4.51 -11.54 -10.46
N THR A 110 -4.76 -10.39 -11.05
CA THR A 110 -3.72 -9.45 -11.52
C THR A 110 -3.53 -8.24 -10.61
N THR A 111 -4.54 -7.89 -9.80
CA THR A 111 -4.48 -6.77 -8.85
C THR A 111 -5.09 -7.17 -7.51
N TYR A 112 -4.57 -6.59 -6.43
CA TYR A 112 -5.23 -6.52 -5.13
C TYR A 112 -5.69 -5.08 -4.91
N GLU A 113 -7.01 -4.90 -4.88
CA GLU A 113 -7.68 -3.63 -4.64
C GLU A 113 -8.16 -3.57 -3.19
N PHE A 114 -7.92 -2.46 -2.53
CA PHE A 114 -8.38 -2.21 -1.16
C PHE A 114 -9.14 -0.90 -1.10
N VAL A 115 -10.35 -0.92 -0.55
CA VAL A 115 -11.20 0.26 -0.43
C VAL A 115 -11.36 0.63 1.04
N GLU A 116 -10.93 1.82 1.37
CA GLU A 116 -11.02 2.45 2.67
C GLU A 116 -11.50 3.89 2.51
N ASN A 117 -12.47 4.33 3.32
CA ASN A 117 -13.01 5.69 3.28
C ASN A 117 -13.45 6.15 1.87
N ASN A 118 -14.09 5.25 1.11
CA ASN A 118 -14.48 5.43 -0.29
C ASN A 118 -13.32 5.64 -1.28
N MET A 119 -12.08 5.48 -0.86
CA MET A 119 -10.90 5.51 -1.73
C MET A 119 -10.48 4.10 -2.08
N ARG A 120 -10.27 3.85 -3.39
CA ARG A 120 -9.83 2.56 -3.92
C ARG A 120 -8.35 2.64 -4.27
N TYR A 121 -7.57 1.81 -3.60
CA TYR A 121 -6.13 1.68 -3.79
C TYR A 121 -5.80 0.40 -4.55
N LEU A 122 -4.85 0.45 -5.48
CA LEU A 122 -4.19 -0.73 -6.07
C LEU A 122 -2.97 -1.06 -5.21
N LYS A 123 -3.17 -1.91 -4.19
CA LYS A 123 -2.12 -2.20 -3.21
C LYS A 123 -1.06 -3.17 -3.71
N LEU A 124 -1.44 -4.15 -4.55
CA LEU A 124 -0.53 -5.06 -5.23
C LEU A 124 -0.96 -5.23 -6.69
N THR A 125 0.01 -5.43 -7.59
CA THR A 125 -0.25 -5.76 -9.00
C THR A 125 0.73 -6.80 -9.53
N GLN A 126 0.33 -7.55 -10.54
CA GLN A 126 1.23 -8.42 -11.29
C GLN A 126 2.05 -7.62 -12.32
N PRO A 127 3.28 -8.05 -12.64
CA PRO A 127 4.02 -9.18 -12.04
C PRO A 127 4.67 -8.81 -10.69
N ILE A 128 4.64 -9.73 -9.72
CA ILE A 128 5.35 -9.55 -8.44
C ILE A 128 6.84 -9.78 -8.68
N ARG A 129 7.61 -8.69 -8.84
CA ARG A 129 9.07 -8.73 -9.03
C ARG A 129 9.72 -7.44 -8.54
N ASN A 130 10.95 -7.54 -8.06
CA ASN A 130 11.72 -6.37 -7.64
C ASN A 130 11.75 -5.28 -8.73
N GLY A 131 11.53 -4.03 -8.32
CA GLY A 131 11.57 -2.86 -9.19
C GLY A 131 10.36 -2.67 -10.11
N TYR A 132 9.36 -3.56 -10.08
CA TYR A 132 8.12 -3.32 -10.83
C TYR A 132 7.32 -2.19 -10.17
N THR A 133 6.83 -1.25 -10.99
CA THR A 133 6.16 -0.03 -10.56
C THR A 133 4.74 0.06 -11.11
N TRP A 134 3.84 0.71 -10.36
CA TRP A 134 2.46 0.99 -10.78
C TRP A 134 1.89 2.22 -10.09
N LYS A 135 0.83 2.80 -10.64
CA LYS A 135 0.07 3.90 -10.04
C LYS A 135 -0.91 3.36 -8.99
N GLY A 136 -0.52 3.34 -7.71
CA GLY A 136 -1.31 2.77 -6.62
C GLY A 136 -2.63 3.50 -6.35
N ASN A 137 -2.67 4.81 -6.62
CA ASN A 137 -3.80 5.71 -6.33
C ASN A 137 -4.61 6.09 -7.57
N SER A 138 -4.48 5.37 -8.69
CA SER A 138 -5.09 5.74 -9.98
C SER A 138 -6.62 5.83 -9.98
N TYR A 139 -7.30 5.26 -8.98
CA TYR A 139 -8.74 5.36 -8.81
C TYR A 139 -9.19 6.46 -7.84
N ILE A 140 -8.25 7.23 -7.29
CA ILE A 140 -8.54 8.29 -6.33
C ILE A 140 -8.59 9.62 -7.07
N ASP A 141 -9.67 10.38 -6.86
CA ASP A 141 -9.77 11.74 -7.38
C ASP A 141 -8.90 12.70 -6.57
N THR A 142 -7.70 12.97 -7.08
CA THR A 142 -6.74 13.92 -6.50
C THR A 142 -6.81 15.30 -7.14
N TYR A 143 -7.54 15.47 -8.25
CA TYR A 143 -7.52 16.66 -9.12
C TYR A 143 -8.68 17.62 -8.89
N SER A 144 -9.85 17.15 -8.45
CA SER A 144 -11.00 17.98 -8.21
C SER A 144 -10.67 19.14 -7.27
N ALA A 145 -11.27 20.32 -7.51
CA ALA A 145 -11.01 21.52 -6.72
C ALA A 145 -11.24 21.29 -5.21
N ASN A 146 -12.26 20.51 -4.88
CA ASN A 146 -12.65 20.18 -3.50
C ASN A 146 -11.98 18.91 -2.95
N SER A 147 -11.02 18.31 -3.67
CA SER A 147 -10.30 17.16 -3.14
C SER A 147 -9.44 17.56 -1.95
N ASN A 148 -9.62 16.88 -0.84
CA ASN A 148 -8.82 17.00 0.39
C ASN A 148 -7.68 15.97 0.47
N VAL A 149 -7.49 15.20 -0.61
CA VAL A 149 -6.46 14.14 -0.70
C VAL A 149 -5.50 14.38 -1.88
N LYS A 150 -5.26 15.65 -2.23
CA LYS A 150 -4.35 16.04 -3.33
C LYS A 150 -2.94 15.52 -3.13
N TYR A 151 -2.51 15.35 -1.89
CA TYR A 151 -1.20 14.78 -1.53
C TYR A 151 -1.02 13.31 -1.98
N LEU A 152 -2.12 12.61 -2.32
CA LEU A 152 -2.06 11.24 -2.86
C LEU A 152 -1.82 11.19 -4.37
N ASP A 153 -1.67 12.37 -5.02
CA ASP A 153 -1.49 12.44 -6.46
C ASP A 153 -0.16 11.82 -6.90
N SER A 154 -0.22 11.15 -8.04
CA SER A 154 0.96 10.64 -8.75
C SER A 154 1.88 9.72 -7.92
N TRP A 155 1.32 8.97 -6.96
CA TRP A 155 2.10 8.00 -6.20
C TRP A 155 2.46 6.79 -7.06
N ASP A 156 3.76 6.61 -7.28
CA ASP A 156 4.33 5.42 -7.90
C ASP A 156 4.70 4.40 -6.82
N TYR A 157 3.90 3.34 -6.73
CA TYR A 157 4.21 2.19 -5.90
C TYR A 157 5.24 1.32 -6.60
N ASN A 158 6.13 0.70 -5.83
CA ASN A 158 7.08 -0.27 -6.37
C ASN A 158 7.35 -1.42 -5.40
N TYR A 159 7.70 -2.58 -5.95
CA TYR A 159 8.23 -3.68 -5.16
C TYR A 159 9.72 -3.42 -4.87
N ASP A 160 10.02 -3.01 -3.64
CA ASP A 160 11.39 -2.74 -3.17
C ASP A 160 12.14 -4.04 -2.87
N SER A 161 11.44 -5.05 -2.31
CA SER A 161 11.97 -6.40 -2.15
C SER A 161 10.87 -7.45 -2.25
N VAL A 162 11.24 -8.61 -2.81
CA VAL A 162 10.34 -9.76 -3.01
C VAL A 162 11.02 -11.01 -2.45
N ASN A 163 10.25 -11.83 -1.70
CA ASN A 163 10.68 -13.08 -1.11
C ASN A 163 11.89 -12.96 -0.16
N THR A 164 11.94 -11.87 0.60
CA THR A 164 12.97 -11.62 1.59
C THR A 164 12.46 -11.88 3.01
N PRO A 165 13.31 -12.39 3.93
CA PRO A 165 12.91 -12.52 5.33
C PRO A 165 12.73 -11.16 5.98
N LEU A 166 11.77 -11.06 6.93
CA LEU A 166 11.44 -9.86 7.64
C LEU A 166 11.19 -10.14 9.12
N SER A 167 11.63 -9.23 9.99
CA SER A 167 11.24 -9.22 11.40
C SER A 167 10.28 -8.06 11.66
N VAL A 168 9.11 -8.34 12.24
CA VAL A 168 8.07 -7.35 12.58
C VAL A 168 7.71 -7.54 14.05
N GLY A 169 8.12 -6.61 14.91
CA GLY A 169 8.02 -6.79 16.36
C GLY A 169 8.73 -8.06 16.81
N ALA A 170 8.03 -8.97 17.46
CA ALA A 170 8.54 -10.28 17.87
C ALA A 170 8.42 -11.37 16.78
N ASN A 171 7.73 -11.09 15.67
CA ASN A 171 7.43 -12.08 14.65
C ASN A 171 8.55 -12.15 13.61
N LYS A 172 8.98 -13.38 13.26
CA LYS A 172 9.93 -13.67 12.18
C LYS A 172 9.15 -14.24 10.99
N ILE A 173 9.21 -13.55 9.85
CA ILE A 173 8.52 -13.90 8.62
C ILE A 173 9.57 -14.39 7.63
N ALA A 174 9.46 -15.63 7.20
CA ALA A 174 10.47 -16.26 6.34
C ALA A 174 10.50 -15.66 4.93
N SER A 175 9.36 -15.25 4.41
CA SER A 175 9.22 -14.66 3.07
C SER A 175 8.23 -13.50 3.12
N SER A 176 8.66 -12.34 2.66
CA SER A 176 7.86 -11.12 2.62
C SER A 176 8.05 -10.36 1.32
N LEU A 177 7.13 -9.45 1.10
CA LEU A 177 7.08 -8.52 -0.02
C LEU A 177 7.02 -7.10 0.55
N LYS A 178 7.95 -6.23 0.18
CA LYS A 178 7.94 -4.82 0.55
C LYS A 178 7.49 -3.96 -0.62
N VAL A 179 6.48 -3.14 -0.37
CA VAL A 179 5.98 -2.12 -1.30
C VAL A 179 6.37 -0.74 -0.76
N SER A 180 7.20 -0.01 -1.49
CA SER A 180 7.42 1.41 -1.28
C SER A 180 6.34 2.17 -2.04
N GLU A 181 5.50 2.92 -1.32
CA GLU A 181 4.34 3.61 -1.89
C GLU A 181 4.64 5.08 -2.16
N ARG A 182 5.35 5.76 -1.25
CA ARG A 182 5.85 7.13 -1.38
C ARG A 182 7.03 7.37 -0.44
N ASN A 183 7.97 8.19 -0.88
CA ASN A 183 9.02 8.76 -0.04
C ASN A 183 9.41 10.13 -0.61
N GLU A 184 8.72 11.16 -0.16
CA GLU A 184 8.86 12.51 -0.68
C GLU A 184 8.96 13.52 0.45
N VAL A 185 9.87 14.44 0.30
CA VAL A 185 10.02 15.62 1.15
C VAL A 185 10.08 16.84 0.25
N LEU A 186 9.16 17.77 0.47
CA LEU A 186 9.11 19.07 -0.19
C LEU A 186 9.55 20.16 0.79
N GLY A 187 10.40 21.05 0.36
CA GLY A 187 10.96 22.14 1.20
C GLY A 187 12.00 21.65 2.21
N ASP A 188 12.42 22.56 3.08
CA ASP A 188 13.39 22.27 4.16
C ASP A 188 12.65 22.04 5.48
N THR A 189 12.58 20.80 5.92
CA THR A 189 11.89 20.41 7.17
C THR A 189 12.60 20.89 8.44
N THR A 190 13.81 21.40 8.33
CA THR A 190 14.58 21.99 9.45
C THR A 190 14.38 23.48 9.58
N ASN A 191 13.90 24.15 8.53
CA ASN A 191 13.64 25.57 8.50
C ASN A 191 12.19 25.91 8.85
N LEU A 192 11.95 26.29 10.10
CA LEU A 192 10.60 26.63 10.58
C LEU A 192 10.07 27.98 10.05
N ALA A 193 10.81 28.70 9.23
CA ALA A 193 10.33 29.92 8.58
C ALA A 193 9.71 29.67 7.20
N THR A 194 9.79 28.45 6.70
CA THR A 194 9.29 28.08 5.36
C THR A 194 8.33 26.89 5.42
N TYR A 195 7.46 26.78 4.42
CA TYR A 195 6.62 25.62 4.21
C TYR A 195 7.46 24.37 3.94
N SER A 196 7.01 23.25 4.49
CA SER A 196 7.53 21.94 4.14
C SER A 196 6.45 20.86 4.19
N GLU A 197 6.63 19.80 3.42
CA GLU A 197 5.70 18.67 3.36
C GLU A 197 6.47 17.36 3.34
N ILE A 198 5.94 16.35 4.02
CA ILE A 198 6.44 14.97 4.02
C ILE A 198 5.30 14.05 3.63
N ASN A 199 5.51 13.27 2.56
CA ASN A 199 4.66 12.16 2.17
C ASN A 199 5.47 10.88 2.20
N PHE A 200 5.15 9.98 3.12
CA PHE A 200 5.83 8.71 3.27
C PHE A 200 4.82 7.58 3.43
N SER A 201 5.00 6.50 2.66
CA SER A 201 4.20 5.30 2.84
C SER A 201 4.95 4.05 2.41
N VAL A 202 4.87 3.01 3.24
CA VAL A 202 5.47 1.69 2.99
C VAL A 202 4.57 0.60 3.58
N SER A 203 4.44 -0.51 2.84
CA SER A 203 3.70 -1.70 3.26
C SER A 203 4.57 -2.95 3.14
N ASN A 204 4.49 -3.86 4.10
CA ASN A 204 5.09 -5.18 4.00
C ASN A 204 4.01 -6.25 4.14
N TYR A 205 4.07 -7.26 3.28
CA TYR A 205 3.15 -8.39 3.26
C TYR A 205 3.92 -9.67 3.51
N GLY A 206 3.48 -10.48 4.47
CA GLY A 206 4.02 -11.81 4.75
C GLY A 206 3.35 -12.86 3.87
N ARG A 207 4.13 -13.78 3.29
CA ARG A 207 3.59 -14.92 2.50
C ARG A 207 2.66 -15.77 3.38
N GLY A 208 1.44 -16.04 2.91
CA GLY A 208 0.42 -16.77 3.63
C GLY A 208 -0.27 -16.01 4.76
N ILE A 209 0.20 -14.79 5.09
CA ILE A 209 -0.30 -13.98 6.21
C ILE A 209 -1.17 -12.83 5.73
N GLY A 210 -0.64 -11.94 4.89
CA GLY A 210 -1.24 -10.69 4.48
C GLY A 210 -0.36 -9.49 4.88
N LEU A 211 -0.97 -8.33 5.09
CA LEU A 211 -0.28 -7.11 5.52
C LEU A 211 0.27 -7.31 6.95
N VAL A 212 1.58 -7.22 7.12
CA VAL A 212 2.25 -7.45 8.42
C VAL A 212 2.80 -6.16 9.03
N TYR A 213 3.06 -5.17 8.19
CA TYR A 213 3.52 -3.85 8.60
C TYR A 213 3.04 -2.81 7.60
N HIS A 214 2.59 -1.66 8.11
CA HIS A 214 2.30 -0.50 7.29
C HIS A 214 2.71 0.76 8.05
N LYS A 215 3.36 1.68 7.36
CA LYS A 215 3.61 3.03 7.88
C LYS A 215 3.22 4.05 6.84
N PHE A 216 2.42 5.00 7.26
CA PHE A 216 1.96 6.14 6.48
C PHE A 216 2.23 7.42 7.25
N LEU A 217 2.67 8.47 6.57
CA LEU A 217 2.80 9.82 7.09
C LEU A 217 2.46 10.80 5.98
N HIS A 218 1.49 11.67 6.23
CA HIS A 218 1.30 12.92 5.53
C HIS A 218 1.42 14.04 6.56
N GLN A 219 2.38 14.94 6.37
CA GLN A 219 2.62 16.07 7.23
C GLN A 219 2.90 17.31 6.40
N GLU A 220 2.09 18.33 6.56
CA GLU A 220 2.36 19.68 6.08
C GLU A 220 2.77 20.54 7.26
N TYR A 221 3.84 21.29 7.12
CA TYR A 221 4.20 22.33 8.06
C TYR A 221 3.89 23.70 7.47
N GLN A 222 3.10 24.48 8.20
CA GLN A 222 2.75 25.86 7.87
C GLN A 222 3.58 26.80 8.73
N PRO A 223 4.41 27.69 8.15
CA PRO A 223 5.24 28.61 8.90
C PRO A 223 4.41 29.66 9.66
N PRO A 224 4.96 30.28 10.72
CA PRO A 224 4.28 31.34 11.43
C PRO A 224 4.03 32.56 10.54
N THR A 225 2.88 33.19 10.76
CA THR A 225 2.56 34.51 10.20
C THR A 225 2.40 35.53 11.33
N PRO A 226 2.41 36.87 11.07
CA PRO A 226 2.22 37.84 12.13
C PRO A 226 1.00 37.55 13.01
N GLY A 227 1.23 37.31 14.31
CA GLY A 227 0.20 36.99 15.28
C GLY A 227 -0.19 35.50 15.39
N THR A 228 0.46 34.60 14.65
CA THR A 228 0.21 33.15 14.71
C THR A 228 1.51 32.35 14.92
N PHE A 229 1.41 31.16 15.51
CA PHE A 229 2.49 30.18 15.54
C PHE A 229 2.47 29.30 14.30
N GLY A 230 3.64 28.75 13.93
CA GLY A 230 3.71 27.66 12.95
C GLY A 230 2.98 26.42 13.47
N TYR A 231 2.39 25.63 12.55
CA TYR A 231 1.63 24.45 12.92
C TYR A 231 1.77 23.36 11.88
N LYS A 232 1.44 22.13 12.27
CA LYS A 232 1.42 20.95 11.39
C LYS A 232 -0.01 20.52 11.08
N LEU A 233 -0.22 20.08 9.86
CA LEU A 233 -1.46 19.43 9.36
C LEU A 233 -1.13 18.01 8.92
N GLY A 234 -2.16 17.18 8.83
CA GLY A 234 -2.04 15.79 8.38
C GLY A 234 -2.07 14.80 9.53
N TYR A 235 -1.53 13.62 9.32
CA TYR A 235 -1.52 12.52 10.29
C TYR A 235 -0.50 11.44 9.91
N GLY A 236 -0.20 10.57 10.87
CA GLY A 236 0.60 9.37 10.62
C GLY A 236 -0.07 8.13 11.21
N ILE A 237 0.16 6.98 10.56
CA ILE A 237 -0.31 5.67 11.03
C ILE A 237 0.84 4.69 10.93
N THR A 238 1.03 3.89 11.99
CA THR A 238 1.90 2.71 11.92
C THR A 238 1.12 1.50 12.43
N LEU A 239 1.00 0.48 11.57
CA LEU A 239 0.47 -0.84 11.92
C LEU A 239 1.63 -1.82 12.04
N THR A 240 1.75 -2.47 13.18
CA THR A 240 2.74 -3.52 13.44
C THR A 240 2.02 -4.79 13.86
N MET A 241 2.09 -5.83 13.06
CA MET A 241 1.44 -7.11 13.35
C MET A 241 1.92 -7.69 14.68
N ILE A 242 0.97 -8.15 15.50
CA ILE A 242 1.24 -8.83 16.77
C ILE A 242 0.70 -10.26 16.79
N ASP A 243 -0.38 -10.54 16.04
CA ASP A 243 -1.02 -11.86 15.99
C ASP A 243 -1.79 -12.07 14.68
N HIS A 244 -1.95 -13.33 14.25
CA HIS A 244 -2.76 -13.74 13.08
C HIS A 244 -3.14 -15.22 13.17
N ASN A 245 -4.11 -15.68 12.36
CA ASN A 245 -4.44 -17.09 12.15
C ASN A 245 -4.18 -17.55 10.72
#